data_9a10f57b944a7c9f44deda53a7f0741e
#
_entry.id   9a10f57b944a7c9f44deda53a7f0741e
#
_cell.length_a   1.000
_cell.length_b   1.000
_cell.length_c   1.000
_cell.angle_alpha   90.00
_cell.angle_beta   90.00
_cell.angle_gamma   90.00
#
_symmetry.space_group_name_H-M   'P 1'
#
loop_
_entity.id
_entity.type
_entity.pdbx_description
1 polymer ?
#
loop_
_entity_poly.entity_id
_entity_poly.type
_entity_poly.pdbx_seq_one_letter_code
_entity_poly.pdbx_strand_id
1 'polypeptide(L)'
;HHPHLLFLDEPTMGLDPVAKRNVWEHLLELRDKFGTTIFFSTHNMEEAEEVCDRVAIMNAGKIAAIGKTSELKNKVNKKDATLEDAFIFFTGNHLQVNGNFREIKRTRQTVRRLG
;
A
#
# COMPACT_ATOMS: atom_id res chain seq x y z
N HIS A 1 21.11 14.61 -11.43
CA HIS A 1 19.78 14.69 -11.99
C HIS A 1 18.81 13.77 -11.25
N HIS A 2 17.79 14.34 -10.63
CA HIS A 2 16.83 13.59 -9.83
C HIS A 2 15.42 13.77 -10.36
N PRO A 3 14.63 12.70 -10.50
CA PRO A 3 13.27 12.82 -11.01
C PRO A 3 12.34 13.49 -9.99
N HIS A 4 11.35 14.22 -10.49
CA HIS A 4 10.30 14.77 -9.63
C HIS A 4 9.25 13.72 -9.28
N LEU A 5 9.12 12.71 -10.11
CA LEU A 5 8.13 11.66 -9.96
C LEU A 5 8.74 10.32 -10.31
N LEU A 6 8.54 9.35 -9.45
CA LEU A 6 9.08 8.01 -9.63
C LEU A 6 7.96 6.99 -9.47
N PHE A 7 7.82 6.11 -10.46
CA PHE A 7 6.86 5.01 -10.40
C PHE A 7 7.60 3.69 -10.27
N LEU A 8 7.19 2.89 -9.29
CA LEU A 8 7.81 1.61 -9.02
C LEU A 8 6.74 0.52 -8.90
N ASP A 9 7.01 -0.63 -9.47
CA ASP A 9 6.11 -1.78 -9.38
C ASP A 9 6.76 -2.84 -8.51
N GLU A 10 6.15 -3.11 -7.34
CA GLU A 10 6.65 -4.09 -6.39
C GLU A 10 8.15 -3.95 -6.14
N PRO A 11 8.64 -2.76 -5.72
CA PRO A 11 10.08 -2.47 -5.73
C PRO A 11 10.92 -3.33 -4.80
N THR A 12 10.32 -3.97 -3.80
CA THR A 12 11.05 -4.80 -2.85
C THR A 12 10.70 -6.28 -2.95
N MET A 13 9.96 -6.66 -3.98
CA MET A 13 9.58 -8.06 -4.16
C MET A 13 10.81 -8.94 -4.30
N GLY A 14 10.85 -10.03 -3.55
CA GLY A 14 11.94 -10.99 -3.61
C GLY A 14 13.18 -10.61 -2.83
N LEU A 15 13.18 -9.45 -2.16
CA LEU A 15 14.33 -9.04 -1.36
C LEU A 15 14.21 -9.51 0.08
N ASP A 16 15.36 -9.76 0.71
CA ASP A 16 15.39 -10.06 2.14
C ASP A 16 15.16 -8.77 2.96
N PRO A 17 14.91 -8.88 4.27
CA PRO A 17 14.61 -7.70 5.08
C PRO A 17 15.68 -6.62 5.08
N VAL A 18 16.95 -6.98 5.02
CA VAL A 18 18.04 -6.00 5.00
C VAL A 18 18.02 -5.23 3.68
N ALA A 19 17.88 -5.95 2.57
CA ALA A 19 17.84 -5.33 1.25
C ALA A 19 16.61 -4.42 1.12
N LYS A 20 15.46 -4.85 1.63
CA LYS A 20 14.25 -4.01 1.63
C LYS A 20 14.48 -2.70 2.36
N ARG A 21 15.08 -2.77 3.52
CA ARG A 21 15.38 -1.58 4.31
C ARG A 21 16.26 -0.62 3.54
N ASN A 22 17.30 -1.16 2.90
CA ASN A 22 18.22 -0.33 2.11
C ASN A 22 17.51 0.38 0.97
N VAL A 23 16.62 -0.31 0.28
CA VAL A 23 15.83 0.29 -0.80
C VAL A 23 14.96 1.43 -0.27
N TRP A 24 14.24 1.18 0.83
CA TRP A 24 13.36 2.21 1.39
C TRP A 24 14.13 3.41 1.93
N GLU A 25 15.25 3.19 2.58
CA GLU A 25 16.08 4.30 3.05
C GLU A 25 16.51 5.18 1.89
N HIS A 26 16.90 4.55 0.78
CA HIS A 26 17.32 5.29 -0.40
C HIS A 26 16.17 6.08 -1.02
N LEU A 27 14.99 5.46 -1.13
CA LEU A 27 13.82 6.12 -1.69
C LEU A 27 13.33 7.26 -0.81
N LEU A 28 13.32 7.06 0.50
CA LEU A 28 12.91 8.11 1.44
C LEU A 28 13.89 9.27 1.43
N GLU A 29 15.17 8.99 1.21
CA GLU A 29 16.19 10.03 1.06
C GLU A 29 15.92 10.88 -0.18
N LEU A 30 15.54 10.25 -1.30
CA LEU A 30 15.16 10.98 -2.50
C LEU A 30 13.99 11.93 -2.23
N ARG A 31 12.99 11.43 -1.51
CA ARG A 31 11.85 12.26 -1.13
C ARG A 31 12.27 13.44 -0.27
N ASP A 32 13.06 13.17 0.77
CA ASP A 32 13.40 14.19 1.75
C ASP A 32 14.37 15.24 1.23
N LYS A 33 15.35 14.82 0.42
CA LYS A 33 16.37 15.72 -0.09
C LYS A 33 15.96 16.47 -1.36
N PHE A 34 15.20 15.80 -2.22
CA PHE A 34 14.90 16.32 -3.55
C PHE A 34 13.42 16.55 -3.82
N GLY A 35 12.57 16.28 -2.85
CA GLY A 35 11.13 16.47 -3.02
C GLY A 35 10.50 15.52 -4.02
N THR A 36 11.13 14.38 -4.28
CA THR A 36 10.60 13.41 -5.23
C THR A 36 9.30 12.80 -4.72
N THR A 37 8.28 12.77 -5.56
CA THR A 37 7.05 12.04 -5.25
C THR A 37 7.20 10.62 -5.74
N ILE A 38 6.94 9.66 -4.88
CA ILE A 38 7.15 8.25 -5.19
C ILE A 38 5.82 7.52 -5.15
N PHE A 39 5.46 6.91 -6.28
CA PHE A 39 4.32 6.01 -6.39
C PHE A 39 4.85 4.59 -6.51
N PHE A 40 4.28 3.68 -5.75
CA PHE A 40 4.64 2.28 -5.95
C PHE A 40 3.44 1.37 -5.70
N SER A 41 3.44 0.22 -6.34
CA SER A 41 2.46 -0.80 -6.10
C SER A 41 3.07 -1.89 -5.24
N THR A 42 2.26 -2.54 -4.40
CA THR A 42 2.71 -3.67 -3.62
C THR A 42 1.52 -4.49 -3.11
N HIS A 43 1.77 -5.75 -2.85
CA HIS A 43 0.82 -6.62 -2.18
C HIS A 43 1.12 -6.72 -0.67
N ASN A 44 2.22 -6.13 -0.24
CA ASN A 44 2.63 -6.22 1.17
C ASN A 44 2.03 -5.07 1.97
N MET A 45 0.97 -5.36 2.70
CA MET A 45 0.25 -4.35 3.49
C MET A 45 1.07 -3.81 4.64
N GLU A 46 1.91 -4.64 5.25
CA GLU A 46 2.76 -4.19 6.35
C GLU A 46 3.77 -3.15 5.87
N GLU A 47 4.39 -3.40 4.72
CA GLU A 47 5.33 -2.47 4.14
C GLU A 47 4.64 -1.16 3.78
N ALA A 48 3.45 -1.27 3.23
CA ALA A 48 2.64 -0.11 2.89
C ALA A 48 2.33 0.76 4.12
N GLU A 49 1.93 0.11 5.18
CA GLU A 49 1.58 0.80 6.41
C GLU A 49 2.80 1.52 6.99
N GLU A 50 3.96 0.92 6.86
CA GLU A 50 5.20 1.46 7.40
C GLU A 50 5.74 2.65 6.62
N VAL A 51 5.69 2.61 5.29
CA VAL A 51 6.39 3.60 4.47
C VAL A 51 5.50 4.59 3.73
N CYS A 52 4.20 4.38 3.68
CA CYS A 52 3.32 5.24 2.87
C CYS A 52 2.63 6.31 3.66
N ASP A 53 2.54 7.50 3.06
CA ASP A 53 1.71 8.57 3.59
C ASP A 53 0.26 8.36 3.18
N ARG A 54 0.05 7.98 1.92
CA ARG A 54 -1.28 7.77 1.37
C ARG A 54 -1.31 6.46 0.59
N VAL A 55 -2.48 5.85 0.59
CA VAL A 55 -2.70 4.55 -0.04
C VAL A 55 -3.98 4.61 -0.87
N ALA A 56 -3.93 4.01 -2.05
CA ALA A 56 -5.13 3.72 -2.83
C ALA A 56 -5.30 2.20 -2.84
N ILE A 57 -6.44 1.75 -2.39
CA ILE A 57 -6.78 0.32 -2.40
C ILE A 57 -7.55 0.04 -3.68
N MET A 58 -7.04 -0.92 -4.47
CA MET A 58 -7.65 -1.26 -5.73
C MET A 58 -8.33 -2.61 -5.67
N ASN A 59 -9.48 -2.71 -6.32
CA ASN A 59 -10.24 -3.94 -6.40
C ASN A 59 -10.94 -4.00 -7.76
N ALA A 60 -10.71 -5.10 -8.48
CA ALA A 60 -11.33 -5.33 -9.79
C ALA A 60 -11.13 -4.15 -10.77
N GLY A 61 -9.92 -3.60 -10.77
CA GLY A 61 -9.57 -2.50 -11.68
C GLY A 61 -10.08 -1.13 -11.29
N LYS A 62 -10.65 -1.02 -10.10
CA LYS A 62 -11.19 0.25 -9.61
C LYS A 62 -10.60 0.61 -8.26
N ILE A 63 -10.59 1.90 -7.96
CA ILE A 63 -10.16 2.36 -6.65
C ILE A 63 -11.31 2.17 -5.67
N ALA A 64 -11.11 1.30 -4.68
CA ALA A 64 -12.10 1.04 -3.64
C ALA A 64 -12.03 2.09 -2.53
N ALA A 65 -10.84 2.58 -2.23
CA ALA A 65 -10.64 3.60 -1.20
C ALA A 65 -9.30 4.28 -1.44
N ILE A 66 -9.21 5.55 -1.02
CA ILE A 66 -7.97 6.30 -1.11
C ILE A 66 -7.90 7.25 0.07
N GLY A 67 -6.71 7.41 0.65
CA GLY A 67 -6.52 8.32 1.76
C GLY A 67 -5.26 8.00 2.54
N LYS A 68 -5.08 8.69 3.65
CA LYS A 68 -3.98 8.38 4.56
C LYS A 68 -4.23 7.03 5.20
N THR A 69 -3.15 6.32 5.52
CA THR A 69 -3.28 5.00 6.15
C THR A 69 -4.12 5.07 7.42
N SER A 70 -3.91 6.10 8.24
CA SER A 70 -4.68 6.29 9.46
C SER A 70 -6.17 6.50 9.18
N GLU A 71 -6.51 7.26 8.15
CA GLU A 71 -7.89 7.50 7.77
C GLU A 71 -8.59 6.21 7.37
N LEU A 72 -7.91 5.39 6.57
CA LEU A 72 -8.49 4.13 6.09
C LEU A 72 -8.66 3.14 7.24
N LYS A 73 -7.70 3.07 8.15
CA LYS A 73 -7.80 2.20 9.32
C LYS A 73 -8.93 2.62 10.26
N ASN A 74 -9.13 3.92 10.41
CA ASN A 74 -10.19 4.43 11.29
C ASN A 74 -11.59 4.12 10.78
N LYS A 75 -11.75 3.89 9.51
CA LYS A 75 -13.06 3.51 8.95
C LYS A 75 -13.43 2.06 9.22
N VAL A 76 -12.46 1.26 9.60
CA VAL A 76 -12.72 -0.11 10.02
C VAL A 76 -13.13 -0.06 11.47
N ASN A 77 -14.32 -0.55 11.77
CA ASN A 77 -14.84 -0.52 13.14
C ASN A 77 -14.22 -1.62 13.99
N LYS A 78 -12.91 -1.49 14.23
CA LYS A 78 -12.13 -2.49 14.95
C LYS A 78 -10.99 -1.80 15.70
N LYS A 79 -10.77 -2.19 16.95
CA LYS A 79 -9.66 -1.67 17.74
C LYS A 79 -8.33 -2.14 17.13
N ASP A 80 -7.37 -1.22 17.04
CA ASP A 80 -6.03 -1.50 16.50
C ASP A 80 -6.08 -2.11 15.09
N ALA A 81 -6.96 -1.60 14.25
CA ALA A 81 -7.07 -2.07 12.88
C ALA A 81 -5.76 -1.84 12.12
N THR A 82 -5.41 -2.81 11.28
CA THR A 82 -4.24 -2.74 10.40
C THR A 82 -4.68 -2.29 9.01
N LEU A 83 -3.72 -1.99 8.16
CA LEU A 83 -4.03 -1.68 6.76
C LEU A 83 -4.60 -2.91 6.05
N GLU A 84 -4.19 -4.10 6.43
CA GLU A 84 -4.78 -5.32 5.89
C GLU A 84 -6.26 -5.42 6.26
N ASP A 85 -6.60 -5.08 7.50
CA ASP A 85 -8.00 -5.02 7.93
C ASP A 85 -8.78 -4.03 7.07
N ALA A 86 -8.19 -2.87 6.79
CA ALA A 86 -8.82 -1.87 5.92
C ALA A 86 -9.01 -2.41 4.51
N PHE A 87 -8.00 -3.09 3.98
CA PHE A 87 -8.11 -3.70 2.66
C PHE A 87 -9.29 -4.67 2.59
N ILE A 88 -9.41 -5.54 3.57
CA ILE A 88 -10.50 -6.51 3.65
C ILE A 88 -11.85 -5.79 3.78
N PHE A 89 -11.90 -4.75 4.61
CA PHE A 89 -13.12 -3.98 4.80
C PHE A 89 -13.62 -3.35 3.50
N PHE A 90 -12.72 -2.74 2.73
CA PHE A 90 -13.11 -2.05 1.51
C PHE A 90 -13.33 -2.97 0.30
N THR A 91 -12.74 -4.16 0.30
CA THR A 91 -12.81 -5.05 -0.85
C THR A 91 -13.46 -6.38 -0.56
N GLY A 92 -13.35 -6.89 0.66
CA GLY A 92 -13.67 -8.27 0.97
C GLY A 92 -14.93 -8.51 1.76
N ASN A 93 -15.58 -7.46 2.24
CA ASN A 93 -16.74 -7.61 3.11
C ASN A 93 -17.80 -8.54 2.55
N HIS A 94 -18.26 -8.22 1.37
CA HIS A 94 -19.30 -9.02 0.73
C HIS A 94 -18.76 -10.33 0.15
N LEU A 95 -17.48 -10.37 -0.17
CA LEU A 95 -16.84 -11.58 -0.66
C LEU A 95 -16.64 -12.60 0.45
N GLN A 96 -16.34 -12.12 1.65
CA GLN A 96 -16.22 -12.99 2.82
C GLN A 96 -17.50 -13.71 3.13
N VAL A 97 -18.62 -13.00 3.01
CA VAL A 97 -19.93 -13.59 3.21
C VAL A 97 -20.14 -14.76 2.28
N ASN A 98 -19.60 -14.68 1.09
CA ASN A 98 -19.69 -15.73 0.09
C ASN A 98 -18.54 -16.75 0.16
N GLY A 99 -17.60 -16.55 1.08
CA GLY A 99 -16.46 -17.44 1.24
C GLY A 99 -15.47 -17.41 0.09
N ASN A 100 -15.39 -16.34 -0.65
CA ASN A 100 -14.60 -16.27 -1.86
C ASN A 100 -13.23 -15.63 -1.65
N PHE A 101 -12.39 -16.30 -0.89
CA PHE A 101 -11.04 -15.80 -0.59
C PHE A 101 -10.11 -15.77 -1.80
N ARG A 102 -10.39 -16.59 -2.79
CA ARG A 102 -9.56 -16.60 -3.99
C ARG A 102 -9.66 -15.30 -4.77
N GLU A 103 -10.84 -14.75 -4.83
CA GLU A 103 -11.04 -13.47 -5.51
C GLU A 103 -10.34 -12.34 -4.74
N ILE A 104 -10.41 -12.37 -3.43
CA ILE A 104 -9.72 -11.38 -2.60
C ILE A 104 -8.23 -11.39 -2.93
N LYS A 105 -7.62 -12.57 -3.03
CA LYS A 105 -6.20 -12.69 -3.35
C LYS A 105 -5.87 -12.13 -4.72
N ARG A 106 -6.72 -12.37 -5.71
CA ARG A 106 -6.46 -11.89 -7.07
C ARG A 106 -6.59 -10.40 -7.21
N THR A 107 -7.44 -9.78 -6.41
CA THR A 107 -7.68 -8.35 -6.49
C THR A 107 -6.84 -7.55 -5.51
N ARG A 108 -5.97 -8.20 -4.78
CA ARG A 108 -5.14 -7.60 -3.75
C ARG A 108 -4.04 -6.75 -4.35
N GLN A 109 -4.40 -5.57 -4.72
CA GLN A 109 -3.47 -4.66 -5.36
C GLN A 109 -3.59 -3.28 -4.73
N THR A 110 -2.46 -2.71 -4.38
CA THR A 110 -2.41 -1.44 -3.69
C THR A 110 -1.45 -0.51 -4.39
N VAL A 111 -1.88 0.72 -4.59
CA VAL A 111 -1.03 1.77 -5.14
C VAL A 111 -0.76 2.77 -4.03
N ARG A 112 0.48 3.16 -3.86
CA ARG A 112 0.90 4.01 -2.76
C ARG A 112 1.70 5.20 -3.24
N ARG A 113 1.60 6.25 -2.47
CA ARG A 113 2.32 7.49 -2.76
C ARG A 113 3.11 7.92 -1.53
N LEU A 114 4.38 8.22 -1.75
CA LEU A 114 5.26 8.80 -0.74
C LEU A 114 5.54 10.25 -1.09
N GLY A 115 5.51 11.09 -0.12
CA GLY A 115 5.89 12.49 -0.33
C GLY A 115 4.84 13.53 -0.09
#